data_1935bb4b8d21ebdc991daf347e640bd5
#
_entry.id   1935bb4b8d21ebdc991daf347e640bd5
#
_cell.length_a   1.000
_cell.length_b   1.000
_cell.length_c   1.000
_cell.angle_alpha   90.00
_cell.angle_beta   90.00
_cell.angle_gamma   90.00
#
_symmetry.space_group_name_H-M   'P 1'
#
loop_
_entity.id
_entity.type
_entity.pdbx_description
1 polymer ?
#
loop_
_entity_poly.entity_id
_entity_poly.type
_entity_poly.pdbx_seq_one_letter_code
_entity_poly.pdbx_strand_id
1 'polypeptide(L)'
;MVNNANDRMAIDYVSADSWYSSSENLDYLHNDLGSKFVIALKSNRKIAISKEAKFVGQYLGIESLELKDAPVQVWLKELDFSLLLHKQVFKNGDDVVGDIYLVSNDLSLSAEQITTIYKKRWKVEEYHKSLKQNAAFGKSPTGTTKTQTNHFIASVLAFMKFEALKLKH
;
A
#
# COMPACT_ATOMS: atom_id res chain seq x y z
N MET A 1 -8.48 -11.31 3.79
CA MET A 1 -8.91 -9.99 4.31
C MET A 1 -9.64 -9.16 3.27
N VAL A 2 -9.08 -8.91 2.09
CA VAL A 2 -9.72 -8.04 1.06
C VAL A 2 -11.07 -8.59 0.59
N ASN A 3 -11.21 -9.91 0.36
CA ASN A 3 -12.49 -10.54 0.00
C ASN A 3 -13.62 -10.19 0.97
N ASN A 4 -13.38 -10.36 2.28
CA ASN A 4 -14.40 -10.07 3.30
C ASN A 4 -14.75 -8.58 3.41
N ALA A 5 -13.88 -7.69 2.96
CA ALA A 5 -14.12 -6.27 2.94
C ALA A 5 -14.96 -5.87 1.71
N ASN A 6 -14.69 -6.45 0.53
CA ASN A 6 -15.48 -6.21 -0.69
C ASN A 6 -16.96 -6.59 -0.53
N ASP A 7 -17.25 -7.65 0.24
CA ASP A 7 -18.62 -8.09 0.52
C ASP A 7 -19.42 -7.10 1.37
N ARG A 8 -18.74 -6.17 2.05
CA ARG A 8 -19.33 -5.25 3.02
C ARG A 8 -19.28 -3.77 2.62
N MET A 9 -18.36 -3.40 1.75
CA MET A 9 -18.18 -2.03 1.30
C MET A 9 -17.53 -1.99 -0.07
N ALA A 10 -17.85 -0.98 -0.89
CA ALA A 10 -17.16 -0.73 -2.14
C ALA A 10 -15.72 -0.29 -1.84
N ILE A 11 -14.74 -0.99 -2.41
CA ILE A 11 -13.32 -0.67 -2.31
C ILE A 11 -12.84 -0.17 -3.66
N ASP A 12 -12.43 1.10 -3.73
CA ASP A 12 -11.90 1.68 -4.97
C ASP A 12 -10.47 1.21 -5.23
N TYR A 13 -9.61 1.25 -4.20
CA TYR A 13 -8.21 0.87 -4.30
C TYR A 13 -7.71 0.14 -3.05
N VAL A 14 -6.87 -0.86 -3.27
CA VAL A 14 -6.05 -1.49 -2.22
C VAL A 14 -4.70 -0.78 -2.18
N SER A 15 -4.28 -0.33 -0.99
CA SER A 15 -2.95 0.27 -0.80
C SER A 15 -2.17 -0.47 0.28
N ALA A 16 -0.92 -0.81 -0.02
CA ALA A 16 -0.04 -1.54 0.88
C ALA A 16 1.43 -1.13 0.71
N ASP A 17 2.24 -1.45 1.70
CA ASP A 17 3.69 -1.24 1.62
C ASP A 17 4.40 -2.32 0.79
N SER A 18 5.73 -2.18 0.65
CA SER A 18 6.55 -3.07 -0.16
C SER A 18 6.65 -4.51 0.36
N TRP A 19 6.23 -4.79 1.61
CA TRP A 19 6.15 -6.16 2.14
C TRP A 19 5.10 -7.01 1.42
N TYR A 20 4.04 -6.37 0.96
CA TYR A 20 2.92 -7.01 0.28
C TYR A 20 3.05 -6.99 -1.25
N SER A 21 4.19 -6.56 -1.81
CA SER A 21 4.40 -6.43 -3.25
C SER A 21 4.97 -7.70 -3.91
N SER A 22 4.72 -8.89 -3.36
CA SER A 22 5.07 -10.14 -4.04
C SER A 22 4.25 -10.28 -5.34
N SER A 23 4.80 -10.97 -6.33
CA SER A 23 4.10 -11.18 -7.60
C SER A 23 2.80 -11.94 -7.40
N GLU A 24 2.77 -12.91 -6.48
CA GLU A 24 1.57 -13.67 -6.14
C GLU A 24 0.47 -12.76 -5.54
N ASN A 25 0.84 -11.81 -4.68
CA ASN A 25 -0.14 -10.88 -4.11
C ASN A 25 -0.68 -9.90 -5.14
N LEU A 26 0.17 -9.39 -6.04
CA LEU A 26 -0.25 -8.49 -7.11
C LEU A 26 -1.15 -9.21 -8.12
N ASP A 27 -0.81 -10.45 -8.46
CA ASP A 27 -1.59 -11.31 -9.33
C ASP A 27 -2.97 -11.60 -8.73
N TYR A 28 -3.00 -12.03 -7.48
CA TYR A 28 -4.23 -12.29 -6.74
C TYR A 28 -5.16 -11.07 -6.67
N LEU A 29 -4.60 -9.88 -6.41
CA LEU A 29 -5.37 -8.64 -6.38
C LEU A 29 -5.96 -8.29 -7.76
N HIS A 30 -5.20 -8.53 -8.83
CA HIS A 30 -5.62 -8.19 -10.20
C HIS A 30 -6.56 -9.25 -10.78
N ASN A 31 -6.11 -10.50 -10.83
CA ASN A 31 -6.80 -11.59 -11.55
C ASN A 31 -7.91 -12.24 -10.73
N ASP A 32 -7.69 -12.52 -9.44
CA ASP A 32 -8.69 -13.20 -8.61
C ASP A 32 -9.72 -12.25 -8.00
N LEU A 33 -9.28 -11.06 -7.53
CA LEU A 33 -10.16 -10.10 -6.89
C LEU A 33 -10.68 -9.00 -7.80
N GLY A 34 -10.09 -8.80 -8.98
CA GLY A 34 -10.43 -7.69 -9.88
C GLY A 34 -10.26 -6.31 -9.23
N SER A 35 -9.41 -6.22 -8.20
CA SER A 35 -9.24 -4.99 -7.41
C SER A 35 -8.18 -4.09 -8.03
N LYS A 36 -8.44 -2.79 -8.05
CA LYS A 36 -7.42 -1.78 -8.34
C LYS A 36 -6.51 -1.61 -7.13
N PHE A 37 -5.24 -1.35 -7.37
CA PHE A 37 -4.28 -1.16 -6.28
C PHE A 37 -3.24 -0.07 -6.56
N VAL A 38 -2.68 0.48 -5.48
CA VAL A 38 -1.46 1.28 -5.47
C VAL A 38 -0.57 0.76 -4.34
N ILE A 39 0.53 0.09 -4.70
CA ILE A 39 1.40 -0.62 -3.76
C ILE A 39 2.85 -0.17 -3.98
N ALA A 40 3.62 -0.06 -2.89
CA ALA A 40 5.04 0.21 -2.99
C ALA A 40 5.81 -1.03 -3.47
N LEU A 41 6.76 -0.84 -4.40
CA LEU A 41 7.73 -1.86 -4.80
C LEU A 41 9.06 -1.66 -4.06
N LYS A 42 9.77 -2.75 -3.83
CA LYS A 42 11.16 -2.70 -3.38
C LYS A 42 12.05 -2.17 -4.50
N SER A 43 13.03 -1.34 -4.16
CA SER A 43 13.96 -0.71 -5.11
C SER A 43 14.79 -1.70 -5.91
N ASN A 44 15.05 -2.90 -5.37
CA ASN A 44 15.82 -3.94 -6.02
C ASN A 44 15.04 -4.80 -7.04
N ARG A 45 13.78 -4.45 -7.33
CA ARG A 45 12.97 -5.18 -8.33
C ARG A 45 13.48 -4.95 -9.74
N LYS A 46 13.35 -5.99 -10.56
CA LYS A 46 13.64 -5.92 -12.00
C LYS A 46 12.34 -5.77 -12.78
N ILE A 47 12.36 -4.88 -13.77
CA ILE A 47 11.21 -4.59 -14.63
C ILE A 47 11.63 -4.61 -16.09
N ALA A 48 10.68 -4.86 -16.99
CA ALA A 48 10.83 -4.62 -18.42
C ALA A 48 10.05 -3.35 -18.80
N ILE A 49 10.61 -2.55 -19.70
CA ILE A 49 10.04 -1.28 -20.14
C ILE A 49 9.02 -1.42 -21.28
N SER A 50 8.92 -2.61 -21.87
CA SER A 50 7.91 -2.93 -22.89
C SER A 50 7.56 -4.41 -22.83
N LYS A 51 6.47 -4.79 -23.48
CA LYS A 51 6.03 -6.18 -23.60
C LYS A 51 7.04 -7.02 -24.39
N GLU A 52 7.64 -6.43 -25.41
CA GLU A 52 8.67 -7.05 -26.25
C GLU A 52 9.94 -7.31 -25.42
N ALA A 53 10.39 -6.33 -24.64
CA ALA A 53 11.55 -6.47 -23.75
C ALA A 53 11.30 -7.60 -22.73
N LYS A 54 10.09 -7.70 -22.19
CA LYS A 54 9.70 -8.82 -21.32
C LYS A 54 9.79 -10.16 -22.03
N PHE A 55 9.27 -10.24 -23.25
CA PHE A 55 9.26 -11.48 -24.05
C PHE A 55 10.67 -12.00 -24.35
N VAL A 56 11.63 -11.10 -24.64
CA VAL A 56 13.03 -11.47 -24.90
C VAL A 56 13.87 -11.56 -23.62
N GLY A 57 13.27 -11.39 -22.44
CA GLY A 57 13.94 -11.51 -21.15
C GLY A 57 14.83 -10.32 -20.78
N GLN A 58 14.64 -9.15 -21.38
CA GLN A 58 15.38 -7.92 -21.08
C GLN A 58 14.77 -7.21 -19.88
N TYR A 59 15.43 -7.32 -18.72
CA TYR A 59 15.01 -6.70 -17.49
C TYR A 59 16.07 -5.74 -16.96
N LEU A 60 15.63 -4.60 -16.46
CA LEU A 60 16.45 -3.56 -15.83
C LEU A 60 16.10 -3.45 -14.34
N GLY A 61 17.06 -3.07 -13.53
CA GLY A 61 16.78 -2.67 -12.15
C GLY A 61 15.94 -1.40 -12.12
N ILE A 62 14.95 -1.35 -11.24
CA ILE A 62 14.05 -0.19 -11.13
C ILE A 62 14.81 1.10 -10.81
N GLU A 63 15.92 0.99 -10.05
CA GLU A 63 16.78 2.11 -9.66
C GLU A 63 17.56 2.72 -10.84
N SER A 64 17.80 1.91 -11.90
CA SER A 64 18.52 2.38 -13.10
C SER A 64 17.65 3.19 -14.05
N LEU A 65 16.34 3.28 -13.78
CA LEU A 65 15.43 4.06 -14.59
C LEU A 65 15.46 5.54 -14.19
N GLU A 66 15.72 6.40 -15.16
CA GLU A 66 15.48 7.84 -15.02
C GLU A 66 13.97 8.10 -15.13
N LEU A 67 13.27 7.90 -14.02
CA LEU A 67 11.85 8.21 -13.93
C LEU A 67 11.68 9.71 -13.74
N LYS A 68 11.09 10.36 -14.73
CA LYS A 68 10.63 11.74 -14.66
C LYS A 68 9.32 11.80 -13.85
N ASP A 69 8.74 12.99 -13.77
CA ASP A 69 7.51 13.21 -12.98
C ASP A 69 6.28 12.41 -13.48
N ALA A 70 6.30 11.98 -14.74
CA ALA A 70 5.21 11.17 -15.30
C ALA A 70 5.39 9.67 -14.98
N PRO A 71 4.30 8.96 -14.66
CA PRO A 71 4.31 7.51 -14.49
C PRO A 71 4.65 6.79 -15.81
N VAL A 72 5.33 5.65 -15.72
CA VAL A 72 5.78 4.85 -16.86
C VAL A 72 5.16 3.46 -16.80
N GLN A 73 4.67 2.95 -17.93
CA GLN A 73 4.17 1.59 -18.02
C GLN A 73 5.34 0.59 -18.03
N VAL A 74 5.25 -0.42 -17.16
CA VAL A 74 6.29 -1.44 -16.97
C VAL A 74 5.69 -2.83 -16.82
N TRP A 75 6.53 -3.85 -16.96
CA TRP A 75 6.15 -5.27 -16.81
C TRP A 75 7.06 -5.95 -15.79
N LEU A 76 6.45 -6.68 -14.87
CA LEU A 76 7.18 -7.63 -14.03
C LEU A 76 7.26 -8.99 -14.73
N LYS A 77 8.31 -9.77 -14.42
CA LYS A 77 8.56 -11.05 -15.08
C LYS A 77 7.40 -12.03 -14.89
N GLU A 78 6.91 -12.10 -13.67
CA GLU A 78 5.96 -13.11 -13.21
C GLU A 78 4.49 -12.74 -13.50
N LEU A 79 4.18 -11.47 -13.87
CA LEU A 79 2.82 -11.00 -14.09
C LEU A 79 2.50 -11.00 -15.59
N ASP A 80 1.30 -11.36 -15.98
CA ASP A 80 0.80 -11.35 -17.37
C ASP A 80 0.24 -9.98 -17.81
N PHE A 81 0.05 -9.07 -16.88
CA PHE A 81 -0.41 -7.68 -17.09
C PHE A 81 0.69 -6.66 -16.82
N SER A 82 0.49 -5.46 -17.33
CA SER A 82 1.39 -4.33 -17.10
C SER A 82 0.99 -3.53 -15.89
N LEU A 83 1.96 -2.79 -15.35
CA LEU A 83 1.79 -1.89 -14.21
C LEU A 83 2.21 -0.47 -14.61
N LEU A 84 1.59 0.50 -14.00
CA LEU A 84 2.02 1.89 -14.05
C LEU A 84 2.98 2.13 -12.88
N LEU A 85 4.21 2.51 -13.17
CA LEU A 85 5.27 2.78 -12.20
C LEU A 85 5.46 4.29 -12.03
N HIS A 86 5.48 4.75 -10.79
CA HIS A 86 5.80 6.12 -10.42
C HIS A 86 6.85 6.16 -9.30
N LYS A 87 7.84 7.03 -9.43
CA LYS A 87 8.84 7.31 -8.40
C LYS A 87 8.44 8.56 -7.65
N GLN A 88 8.12 8.43 -6.38
CA GLN A 88 7.88 9.56 -5.50
C GLN A 88 9.15 9.88 -4.71
N VAL A 89 9.63 11.10 -4.84
CA VAL A 89 10.80 11.62 -4.12
C VAL A 89 10.31 12.47 -2.95
N PHE A 90 10.87 12.22 -1.76
CA PHE A 90 10.63 13.01 -0.57
C PHE A 90 11.77 14.01 -0.38
N LYS A 91 11.42 15.29 -0.23
CA LYS A 91 12.38 16.37 0.00
C LYS A 91 12.12 17.02 1.36
N ASN A 92 13.20 17.43 2.03
CA ASN A 92 13.15 18.31 3.18
C ASN A 92 13.97 19.57 2.85
N GLY A 93 13.29 20.65 2.45
CA GLY A 93 13.91 21.77 1.77
C GLY A 93 14.46 21.33 0.41
N ASP A 94 15.73 21.59 0.14
CA ASP A 94 16.41 21.19 -1.10
C ASP A 94 17.01 19.78 -1.06
N ASP A 95 17.08 19.16 0.13
CA ASP A 95 17.68 17.84 0.32
C ASP A 95 16.68 16.72 0.01
N VAL A 96 17.12 15.71 -0.77
CA VAL A 96 16.37 14.46 -0.97
C VAL A 96 16.52 13.57 0.26
N VAL A 97 15.42 13.35 0.98
CA VAL A 97 15.38 12.52 2.19
C VAL A 97 15.19 11.04 1.86
N GLY A 98 14.56 10.73 0.73
CA GLY A 98 14.32 9.37 0.29
C GLY A 98 13.41 9.31 -0.94
N ASP A 99 13.26 8.12 -1.46
CA ASP A 99 12.35 7.84 -2.57
C ASP A 99 11.57 6.54 -2.34
N ILE A 100 10.46 6.41 -3.04
CA ILE A 100 9.63 5.20 -3.04
C ILE A 100 9.12 4.95 -4.46
N TYR A 101 9.10 3.69 -4.86
CA TYR A 101 8.54 3.25 -6.13
C TYR A 101 7.13 2.73 -5.91
N LEU A 102 6.15 3.35 -6.56
CA LEU A 102 4.73 2.99 -6.47
C LEU A 102 4.27 2.36 -7.76
N VAL A 103 3.52 1.28 -7.66
CA VAL A 103 2.91 0.63 -8.83
C VAL A 103 1.40 0.54 -8.70
N SER A 104 0.73 0.62 -9.84
CA SER A 104 -0.71 0.42 -9.97
C SER A 104 -1.03 -0.44 -11.19
N ASN A 105 -2.09 -1.24 -11.10
CA ASN A 105 -2.70 -1.91 -12.25
C ASN A 105 -3.72 -1.03 -12.98
N ASP A 106 -4.04 0.15 -12.46
CA ASP A 106 -4.83 1.16 -13.16
C ASP A 106 -3.93 2.08 -13.97
N LEU A 107 -3.89 1.85 -15.29
CA LEU A 107 -3.02 2.58 -16.21
C LEU A 107 -3.49 4.01 -16.52
N SER A 108 -4.65 4.41 -16.02
CA SER A 108 -5.22 5.74 -16.24
C SER A 108 -4.79 6.79 -15.21
N LEU A 109 -4.10 6.37 -14.14
CA LEU A 109 -3.74 7.25 -13.03
C LEU A 109 -2.62 8.23 -13.39
N SER A 110 -2.77 9.48 -12.96
CA SER A 110 -1.68 10.45 -12.93
C SER A 110 -0.74 10.21 -11.73
N ALA A 111 0.46 10.79 -11.78
CA ALA A 111 1.42 10.78 -10.66
C ALA A 111 0.82 11.29 -9.35
N GLU A 112 0.05 12.38 -9.43
CA GLU A 112 -0.62 12.98 -8.29
C GLU A 112 -1.68 12.05 -7.70
N GLN A 113 -2.47 11.37 -8.55
CA GLN A 113 -3.48 10.42 -8.11
C GLN A 113 -2.84 9.20 -7.42
N ILE A 114 -1.78 8.62 -7.99
CA ILE A 114 -1.01 7.53 -7.39
C ILE A 114 -0.51 7.93 -5.99
N THR A 115 0.13 9.10 -5.91
CA THR A 115 0.65 9.64 -4.64
C THR A 115 -0.46 9.86 -3.61
N THR A 116 -1.59 10.43 -4.03
CA THR A 116 -2.74 10.72 -3.16
C THR A 116 -3.38 9.45 -2.62
N ILE A 117 -3.57 8.43 -3.48
CA ILE A 117 -4.10 7.13 -3.06
C ILE A 117 -3.14 6.48 -2.06
N TYR A 118 -1.84 6.46 -2.35
CA TYR A 118 -0.85 5.85 -1.47
C TYR A 118 -0.74 6.56 -0.11
N LYS A 119 -0.81 7.89 -0.08
CA LYS A 119 -0.81 8.68 1.17
C LYS A 119 -1.94 8.29 2.13
N LYS A 120 -3.08 7.81 1.64
CA LYS A 120 -4.18 7.33 2.49
C LYS A 120 -3.76 6.14 3.37
N ARG A 121 -2.75 5.36 2.99
CA ARG A 121 -2.18 4.28 3.79
C ARG A 121 -1.70 4.77 5.17
N TRP A 122 -1.16 5.99 5.26
CA TRP A 122 -0.70 6.57 6.52
C TRP A 122 -1.79 6.69 7.59
N LYS A 123 -3.06 6.73 7.19
CA LYS A 123 -4.18 6.73 8.15
C LYS A 123 -4.21 5.46 9.02
N VAL A 124 -3.70 4.34 8.52
CA VAL A 124 -3.57 3.11 9.31
C VAL A 124 -2.53 3.29 10.43
N GLU A 125 -1.44 3.98 10.15
CA GLU A 125 -0.41 4.29 11.15
C GLU A 125 -0.92 5.28 12.19
N GLU A 126 -1.62 6.33 11.75
CA GLU A 126 -2.29 7.28 12.65
C GLU A 126 -3.33 6.57 13.54
N TYR A 127 -4.10 5.64 12.97
CA TYR A 127 -5.04 4.80 13.72
C TYR A 127 -4.32 3.98 14.78
N HIS A 128 -3.26 3.27 14.44
CA HIS A 128 -2.48 2.48 15.40
C HIS A 128 -1.83 3.37 16.48
N LYS A 129 -1.32 4.53 16.11
CA LYS A 129 -0.78 5.52 17.06
C LYS A 129 -1.86 5.98 18.03
N SER A 130 -3.03 6.32 17.52
CA SER A 130 -4.17 6.76 18.33
C SER A 130 -4.67 5.66 19.28
N LEU A 131 -4.76 4.41 18.81
CA LEU A 131 -5.09 3.27 19.66
C LEU A 131 -4.09 3.10 20.81
N LYS A 132 -2.78 3.21 20.53
CA LYS A 132 -1.74 3.10 21.57
C LYS A 132 -1.81 4.23 22.57
N GLN A 133 -2.05 5.46 22.11
CA GLN A 133 -2.06 6.65 22.98
C GLN A 133 -3.36 6.80 23.79
N ASN A 134 -4.51 6.57 23.15
CA ASN A 134 -5.81 6.94 23.71
C ASN A 134 -6.61 5.74 24.26
N ALA A 135 -6.29 4.52 23.83
CA ALA A 135 -7.00 3.30 24.24
C ALA A 135 -6.11 2.25 24.92
N ALA A 136 -4.91 2.63 25.35
CA ALA A 136 -3.96 1.78 26.07
C ALA A 136 -3.65 0.42 25.37
N PHE A 137 -3.75 0.37 24.04
CA PHE A 137 -3.64 -0.83 23.22
C PHE A 137 -2.36 -1.66 23.49
N GLY A 138 -1.22 -1.00 23.76
CA GLY A 138 0.05 -1.65 24.05
C GLY A 138 0.30 -1.94 25.54
N LYS A 139 -0.67 -1.67 26.43
CA LYS A 139 -0.49 -1.76 27.89
C LYS A 139 -1.32 -2.89 28.50
N SER A 140 -1.30 -4.07 27.89
CA SER A 140 -1.99 -5.22 28.48
C SER A 140 -1.32 -5.60 29.81
N PRO A 141 -2.07 -5.65 30.93
CA PRO A 141 -1.53 -6.00 32.23
C PRO A 141 -1.31 -7.52 32.41
N THR A 142 -1.61 -8.32 31.40
CA THR A 142 -1.66 -9.79 31.51
C THR A 142 -0.78 -10.47 30.46
N GLY A 143 -0.23 -11.65 30.81
CA GLY A 143 0.70 -12.40 29.97
C GLY A 143 0.06 -13.53 29.12
N THR A 144 -1.24 -13.84 29.31
CA THR A 144 -1.87 -14.94 28.55
C THR A 144 -2.46 -14.44 27.24
N THR A 145 -2.39 -15.25 26.18
CA THR A 145 -2.93 -14.92 24.86
C THR A 145 -4.41 -14.52 24.93
N LYS A 146 -5.23 -15.28 25.67
CA LYS A 146 -6.66 -15.00 25.82
C LYS A 146 -6.95 -13.63 26.42
N THR A 147 -6.25 -13.28 27.48
CA THR A 147 -6.45 -11.97 28.15
C THR A 147 -5.87 -10.81 27.35
N GLN A 148 -4.77 -11.01 26.63
CA GLN A 148 -4.24 -10.05 25.69
C GLN A 148 -5.21 -9.78 24.53
N THR A 149 -5.84 -10.83 23.98
CA THR A 149 -6.86 -10.70 22.93
C THR A 149 -8.06 -9.91 23.43
N ASN A 150 -8.56 -10.22 24.65
CA ASN A 150 -9.67 -9.46 25.23
C ASN A 150 -9.32 -8.00 25.45
N HIS A 151 -8.11 -7.71 25.95
CA HIS A 151 -7.63 -6.32 26.10
C HIS A 151 -7.55 -5.61 24.74
N PHE A 152 -7.04 -6.27 23.71
CA PHE A 152 -7.00 -5.75 22.34
C PHE A 152 -8.39 -5.37 21.84
N ILE A 153 -9.38 -6.29 21.96
CA ILE A 153 -10.75 -6.05 21.53
C ILE A 153 -11.37 -4.88 22.32
N ALA A 154 -11.18 -4.83 23.64
CA ALA A 154 -11.66 -3.76 24.48
C ALA A 154 -11.06 -2.39 24.08
N SER A 155 -9.77 -2.34 23.77
CA SER A 155 -9.09 -1.12 23.30
C SER A 155 -9.66 -0.62 21.97
N VAL A 156 -9.91 -1.53 21.01
CA VAL A 156 -10.55 -1.18 19.73
C VAL A 156 -11.97 -0.65 19.93
N LEU A 157 -12.78 -1.32 20.75
CA LEU A 157 -14.14 -0.88 21.04
C LEU A 157 -14.18 0.47 21.75
N ALA A 158 -13.27 0.72 22.70
CA ALA A 158 -13.15 2.02 23.36
C ALA A 158 -12.79 3.12 22.33
N PHE A 159 -11.82 2.85 21.45
CA PHE A 159 -11.44 3.77 20.39
C PHE A 159 -12.62 4.10 19.46
N MET A 160 -13.37 3.09 19.01
CA MET A 160 -14.54 3.28 18.15
C MET A 160 -15.61 4.16 18.83
N LYS A 161 -15.83 3.99 20.16
CA LYS A 161 -16.75 4.85 20.91
C LYS A 161 -16.26 6.30 20.97
N PHE A 162 -14.98 6.54 21.20
CA PHE A 162 -14.41 7.88 21.20
C PHE A 162 -14.54 8.57 19.85
N GLU A 163 -14.23 7.87 18.76
CA GLU A 163 -14.40 8.43 17.41
C GLU A 163 -15.88 8.72 17.08
N ALA A 164 -16.81 7.83 17.47
CA ALA A 164 -18.22 8.05 17.28
C ALA A 164 -18.75 9.26 18.10
N LEU A 165 -18.19 9.54 19.28
CA LEU A 165 -18.53 10.73 20.06
C LEU A 165 -18.00 12.02 19.42
N LYS A 166 -16.78 12.00 18.86
CA LYS A 166 -16.21 13.16 18.13
C LYS A 166 -17.04 13.56 16.91
N LEU A 167 -17.67 12.58 16.24
CA LEU A 167 -18.51 12.85 15.06
C LEU A 167 -19.88 13.47 15.42
N LYS A 168 -20.26 13.46 16.70
CA LYS A 168 -21.54 14.04 17.19
C LYS A 168 -21.41 15.47 17.69
N HIS A 169 -20.18 15.95 17.82
CA HIS A 169 -19.85 17.32 18.26
C HIS A 169 -19.00 18.03 17.20
#